data_ad94c399e7642cf684fcedf6544a64d9
#
_entry.id   ad94c399e7642cf684fcedf6544a64d9
#
_cell.length_a   1.000
_cell.length_b   1.000
_cell.length_c   1.000
_cell.angle_alpha   90.00
_cell.angle_beta   90.00
_cell.angle_gamma   90.00
#
_symmetry.space_group_name_H-M   'P 1'
#
loop_
_entity.id
_entity.type
_entity.pdbx_description
1 polymer ?
#
loop_
_entity_poly.entity_id
_entity_poly.type
_entity_poly.pdbx_seq_one_letter_code
_entity_poly.pdbx_strand_id
1 'polypeptide(L)'
;MGYTHYWRQYDGFNSDKWDTLVQHSLYLQAAVYPSAKLADVEMSDFQISFNGVSPQNHETFTLDRAMPPPNMPHASNYPNPKEHFFNFCKTAQKPYDLMVMCVLLVANELEPDVITYATDGAESDWQPAVDLVNKVCNLDVSFNPND
;
A
#
# COMPACT_ATOMS: atom_id res chain seq x y z
N MET A 1 14.91 4.39 -15.17
CA MET A 1 14.52 5.01 -13.90
C MET A 1 13.36 4.24 -13.31
N GLY A 2 13.49 3.86 -12.06
CA GLY A 2 12.42 3.19 -11.37
C GLY A 2 11.39 4.18 -10.83
N TYR A 3 10.20 3.70 -10.58
CA TYR A 3 9.16 4.43 -9.88
C TYR A 3 8.62 3.48 -8.82
N THR A 4 8.85 3.83 -7.55
CA THR A 4 8.70 2.89 -6.45
C THR A 4 7.92 3.53 -5.32
N HIS A 5 7.08 2.72 -4.68
CA HIS A 5 6.46 3.07 -3.42
C HIS A 5 7.05 2.18 -2.34
N TYR A 6 7.23 2.74 -1.16
CA TYR A 6 7.87 2.09 -0.02
C TYR A 6 6.93 2.12 1.17
N TRP A 7 7.04 1.15 2.07
CA TRP A 7 6.32 1.22 3.33
C TRP A 7 7.11 0.54 4.43
N ARG A 8 6.82 0.97 5.65
CA ARG A 8 7.37 0.38 6.86
C ARG A 8 6.23 -0.07 7.73
N GLN A 9 6.28 -1.31 8.15
CA GLN A 9 5.26 -1.90 9.00
C GLN A 9 5.87 -2.13 10.37
N TYR A 10 5.25 -1.58 11.41
CA TYR A 10 5.79 -1.57 12.76
C TYR A 10 5.11 -2.59 13.67
N ASP A 11 3.98 -3.13 13.25
CA ASP A 11 3.21 -4.11 14.00
C ASP A 11 2.26 -4.81 13.04
N GLY A 12 1.60 -5.86 13.51
CA GLY A 12 0.51 -6.46 12.76
C GLY A 12 -0.71 -5.56 12.79
N PHE A 13 -1.55 -5.66 11.77
CA PHE A 13 -2.81 -4.94 11.73
C PHE A 13 -3.79 -5.56 12.71
N ASN A 14 -4.58 -4.73 13.39
CA ASN A 14 -5.73 -5.18 14.15
C ASN A 14 -6.71 -5.87 13.21
N SER A 15 -7.33 -6.96 13.67
CA SER A 15 -8.19 -7.76 12.79
C SER A 15 -9.37 -6.96 12.23
N ASP A 16 -10.00 -6.10 13.07
CA ASP A 16 -11.12 -5.29 12.61
C ASP A 16 -10.68 -4.26 11.57
N LYS A 17 -9.50 -3.66 11.78
CA LYS A 17 -8.96 -2.69 10.83
C LYS A 17 -8.56 -3.37 9.54
N TRP A 18 -7.99 -4.57 9.64
CA TRP A 18 -7.65 -5.34 8.44
C TRP A 18 -8.89 -5.68 7.63
N ASP A 19 -9.95 -6.13 8.29
CA ASP A 19 -11.20 -6.44 7.61
C ASP A 19 -11.74 -5.22 6.87
N THR A 20 -11.67 -4.05 7.51
CA THR A 20 -12.08 -2.79 6.89
C THR A 20 -11.19 -2.45 5.69
N LEU A 21 -9.88 -2.64 5.81
CA LEU A 21 -8.94 -2.41 4.71
C LEU A 21 -9.25 -3.31 3.53
N VAL A 22 -9.51 -4.60 3.77
CA VAL A 22 -9.87 -5.53 2.70
C VAL A 22 -11.18 -5.10 2.04
N GLN A 23 -12.17 -4.71 2.82
CA GLN A 23 -13.46 -4.27 2.29
C GLN A 23 -13.29 -3.05 1.38
N HIS A 24 -12.55 -2.05 1.84
CA HIS A 24 -12.27 -0.86 1.02
C HIS A 24 -11.48 -1.24 -0.24
N SER A 25 -10.53 -2.15 -0.11
CA SER A 25 -9.71 -2.59 -1.25
C SER A 25 -10.56 -3.27 -2.31
N LEU A 26 -11.55 -4.05 -1.90
CA LEU A 26 -12.47 -4.68 -2.86
C LEU A 26 -13.30 -3.64 -3.61
N TYR A 27 -13.80 -2.61 -2.92
CA TYR A 27 -14.53 -1.53 -3.59
C TYR A 27 -13.61 -0.75 -4.53
N LEU A 28 -12.37 -0.51 -4.12
CA LEU A 28 -11.41 0.20 -4.96
C LEU A 28 -11.03 -0.62 -6.19
N GLN A 29 -10.88 -1.93 -6.04
CA GLN A 29 -10.62 -2.80 -7.19
C GLN A 29 -11.70 -2.65 -8.24
N ALA A 30 -12.96 -2.62 -7.82
CA ALA A 30 -14.07 -2.43 -8.75
C ALA A 30 -14.03 -1.04 -9.39
N ALA A 31 -13.65 -0.02 -8.59
CA ALA A 31 -13.64 1.36 -9.07
C ALA A 31 -12.52 1.65 -10.06
N VAL A 32 -11.36 1.01 -9.92
CA VAL A 32 -10.25 1.25 -10.86
C VAL A 32 -10.42 0.47 -12.17
N TYR A 33 -11.29 -0.52 -12.20
CA TYR A 33 -11.58 -1.27 -13.42
C TYR A 33 -12.48 -0.44 -14.34
N PRO A 34 -12.29 -0.43 -15.67
CA PRO A 34 -11.31 -1.20 -16.43
C PRO A 34 -9.98 -0.45 -16.69
N SER A 35 -9.81 0.76 -16.16
CA SER A 35 -8.59 1.55 -16.40
C SER A 35 -7.36 0.86 -15.84
N ALA A 36 -7.51 0.20 -14.69
CA ALA A 36 -6.47 -0.61 -14.10
C ALA A 36 -7.03 -2.00 -13.83
N LYS A 37 -6.63 -2.96 -14.68
CA LYS A 37 -7.01 -4.36 -14.49
C LYS A 37 -5.96 -5.02 -13.62
N LEU A 38 -6.42 -5.74 -12.60
CA LEU A 38 -5.53 -6.43 -11.67
C LEU A 38 -5.49 -7.91 -11.99
N ALA A 39 -4.33 -8.52 -11.70
CA ALA A 39 -4.08 -9.93 -11.90
C ALA A 39 -3.57 -10.53 -10.59
N ASP A 40 -3.77 -11.84 -10.43
CA ASP A 40 -3.25 -12.60 -9.30
C ASP A 40 -3.67 -12.00 -7.97
N VAL A 41 -4.94 -11.59 -7.89
CA VAL A 41 -5.46 -10.86 -6.74
C VAL A 41 -5.71 -11.79 -5.57
N GLU A 42 -5.15 -11.43 -4.42
CA GLU A 42 -5.52 -12.02 -3.14
C GLU A 42 -5.93 -10.88 -2.21
N MET A 43 -7.13 -10.95 -1.67
CA MET A 43 -7.61 -10.02 -0.64
C MET A 43 -8.25 -10.86 0.44
N SER A 44 -7.42 -11.39 1.32
CA SER A 44 -7.80 -12.40 2.30
C SER A 44 -7.59 -11.89 3.72
N ASP A 45 -7.86 -12.76 4.69
CA ASP A 45 -7.62 -12.45 6.10
C ASP A 45 -6.13 -12.26 6.41
N PHE A 46 -5.25 -12.64 5.49
CA PHE A 46 -3.81 -12.68 5.74
C PHE A 46 -3.02 -11.72 4.88
N GLN A 47 -3.52 -11.38 3.69
CA GLN A 47 -2.68 -10.69 2.71
C GLN A 47 -3.52 -9.96 1.67
N ILE A 48 -3.01 -8.80 1.26
CA ILE A 48 -3.48 -8.12 0.05
C ILE A 48 -2.33 -8.19 -0.96
N SER A 49 -2.57 -8.80 -2.11
CA SER A 49 -1.54 -8.99 -3.12
C SER A 49 -2.17 -8.89 -4.51
N PHE A 50 -1.47 -8.24 -5.43
CA PHE A 50 -1.94 -8.12 -6.81
C PHE A 50 -0.82 -7.57 -7.70
N ASN A 51 -1.05 -7.66 -8.99
CA ASN A 51 -0.19 -7.07 -10.01
C ASN A 51 -1.08 -6.54 -11.13
N GLY A 52 -0.49 -5.96 -12.13
CA GLY A 52 -1.22 -5.63 -13.36
C GLY A 52 -1.30 -6.83 -14.28
N VAL A 53 -2.20 -6.74 -15.26
CA VAL A 53 -2.35 -7.78 -16.30
C VAL A 53 -1.30 -7.53 -17.37
N SER A 54 -0.55 -8.57 -17.75
CA SER A 54 0.48 -8.46 -18.79
C SER A 54 -0.12 -7.88 -20.08
N PRO A 55 0.56 -6.95 -20.76
CA PRO A 55 1.91 -6.44 -20.52
C PRO A 55 2.00 -5.26 -19.56
N GLN A 56 0.93 -4.92 -18.84
CA GLN A 56 0.87 -3.80 -17.91
C GLN A 56 1.20 -4.22 -16.48
N ASN A 57 1.95 -5.30 -16.33
CA ASN A 57 2.43 -5.78 -15.04
C ASN A 57 3.85 -5.27 -14.78
N HIS A 58 4.25 -5.33 -13.52
CA HIS A 58 5.61 -5.08 -13.08
C HIS A 58 5.86 -5.88 -11.82
N GLU A 59 6.27 -5.26 -10.71
CA GLU A 59 6.43 -6.01 -9.48
C GLU A 59 5.08 -6.24 -8.79
N THR A 60 4.93 -7.41 -8.19
CA THR A 60 3.73 -7.70 -7.40
C THR A 60 3.75 -6.89 -6.13
N PHE A 61 2.61 -6.24 -5.84
CA PHE A 61 2.39 -5.59 -4.56
C PHE A 61 1.91 -6.63 -3.56
N THR A 62 2.51 -6.66 -2.37
CA THR A 62 2.13 -7.58 -1.30
C THR A 62 2.17 -6.86 0.03
N LEU A 63 1.05 -6.88 0.74
CA LEU A 63 0.93 -6.33 2.09
C LEU A 63 0.37 -7.41 2.99
N ASP A 64 1.10 -7.75 4.04
CA ASP A 64 0.71 -8.80 4.99
C ASP A 64 0.04 -8.20 6.21
N ARG A 65 -0.99 -8.87 6.72
CA ARG A 65 -1.64 -8.45 7.95
C ARG A 65 -0.72 -8.59 9.16
N ALA A 66 -0.12 -9.75 9.31
CA ALA A 66 0.84 -9.97 10.38
C ALA A 66 2.17 -9.37 9.97
N MET A 67 2.82 -8.70 10.92
CA MET A 67 4.13 -8.13 10.62
C MET A 67 5.13 -9.23 10.34
N PRO A 68 5.74 -9.26 9.14
CA PRO A 68 6.86 -10.18 8.89
C PRO A 68 8.02 -9.86 9.81
N PRO A 69 8.96 -10.80 10.00
CA PRO A 69 10.14 -10.52 10.80
C PRO A 69 10.87 -9.27 10.27
N PRO A 70 11.36 -8.40 11.17
CA PRO A 70 12.07 -7.20 10.73
C PRO A 70 13.26 -7.54 9.84
N ASN A 71 13.43 -6.75 8.80
CA ASN A 71 14.51 -6.93 7.84
C ASN A 71 15.59 -5.85 7.96
N MET A 72 15.71 -5.25 9.13
CA MET A 72 16.75 -4.29 9.44
C MET A 72 17.99 -5.02 9.95
N PRO A 73 19.05 -5.11 9.13
CA PRO A 73 20.20 -5.96 9.53
C PRO A 73 21.04 -5.39 10.69
N HIS A 74 20.98 -4.10 10.96
CA HIS A 74 21.85 -3.47 11.96
C HIS A 74 21.06 -2.55 12.88
N ALA A 75 19.92 -3.04 13.36
CA ALA A 75 19.07 -2.24 14.24
C ALA A 75 19.83 -1.75 15.48
N SER A 76 20.73 -2.57 16.02
CA SER A 76 21.51 -2.23 17.19
C SER A 76 22.50 -1.06 16.98
N ASN A 77 22.77 -0.72 15.72
CA ASN A 77 23.69 0.37 15.38
C ASN A 77 23.03 1.75 15.43
N TYR A 78 21.75 1.81 15.69
CA TYR A 78 20.99 3.06 15.68
C TYR A 78 20.58 3.43 17.10
N PRO A 79 20.64 4.72 17.45
CA PRO A 79 20.33 5.15 18.81
C PRO A 79 18.93 4.75 19.29
N ASN A 80 17.94 4.81 18.41
CA ASN A 80 16.57 4.47 18.75
C ASN A 80 15.96 3.63 17.63
N PRO A 81 16.49 2.42 17.42
CA PRO A 81 15.98 1.59 16.32
C PRO A 81 14.59 1.06 16.68
N LYS A 82 13.59 1.50 15.96
CA LYS A 82 12.27 0.89 16.04
C LYS A 82 12.24 -0.25 15.06
N GLU A 83 12.06 -1.46 15.54
CA GLU A 83 11.98 -2.62 14.67
C GLU A 83 10.81 -2.47 13.73
N HIS A 84 11.04 -2.73 12.45
CA HIS A 84 10.00 -2.66 11.45
C HIS A 84 10.37 -3.55 10.26
N PHE A 85 9.35 -3.90 9.51
CA PHE A 85 9.52 -4.58 8.24
C PHE A 85 9.44 -3.53 7.13
N PHE A 86 10.53 -3.39 6.37
CA PHE A 86 10.59 -2.49 5.23
C PHE A 86 10.28 -3.26 3.96
N ASN A 87 9.40 -2.73 3.13
CA ASN A 87 9.08 -3.33 1.85
C ASN A 87 8.86 -2.25 0.81
N PHE A 88 8.80 -2.66 -0.44
CA PHE A 88 8.61 -1.73 -1.54
C PHE A 88 7.98 -2.45 -2.73
N CYS A 89 7.45 -1.67 -3.66
CA CYS A 89 6.91 -2.19 -4.91
C CYS A 89 7.25 -1.22 -6.04
N LYS A 90 7.99 -1.71 -7.01
CA LYS A 90 8.31 -0.95 -8.22
C LYS A 90 7.19 -1.18 -9.21
N THR A 91 6.37 -0.16 -9.44
CA THR A 91 5.23 -0.26 -10.33
C THR A 91 5.53 0.24 -11.74
N ALA A 92 6.62 0.99 -11.89
CA ALA A 92 7.00 1.63 -13.16
C ALA A 92 5.86 2.47 -13.74
N GLN A 93 5.00 3.00 -12.88
CA GLN A 93 3.81 3.78 -13.24
C GLN A 93 2.85 3.04 -14.19
N LYS A 94 2.84 1.72 -14.14
CA LYS A 94 1.84 0.93 -14.87
C LYS A 94 0.46 1.22 -14.30
N PRO A 95 -0.62 0.93 -15.02
CA PRO A 95 -1.97 1.26 -14.54
C PRO A 95 -2.31 0.78 -13.15
N TYR A 96 -1.78 -0.38 -12.70
CA TYR A 96 -2.08 -0.89 -11.36
C TYR A 96 -1.43 -0.06 -10.25
N ASP A 97 -0.51 0.85 -10.59
CA ASP A 97 0.10 1.77 -9.63
C ASP A 97 -0.96 2.53 -8.83
N LEU A 98 -2.04 2.92 -9.50
CA LEU A 98 -3.15 3.61 -8.84
C LEU A 98 -3.70 2.79 -7.67
N MET A 99 -3.88 1.48 -7.87
CA MET A 99 -4.39 0.62 -6.80
C MET A 99 -3.40 0.48 -5.65
N VAL A 100 -2.10 0.41 -5.95
CA VAL A 100 -1.07 0.36 -4.91
C VAL A 100 -1.15 1.61 -4.03
N MET A 101 -1.23 2.78 -4.65
CA MET A 101 -1.36 4.04 -3.90
C MET A 101 -2.63 4.05 -3.05
N CYS A 102 -3.74 3.59 -3.61
CA CYS A 102 -5.00 3.54 -2.87
C CYS A 102 -4.90 2.67 -1.62
N VAL A 103 -4.33 1.48 -1.74
CA VAL A 103 -4.21 0.56 -0.60
C VAL A 103 -3.33 1.18 0.48
N LEU A 104 -2.20 1.79 0.10
CA LEU A 104 -1.31 2.41 1.07
C LEU A 104 -1.98 3.58 1.79
N LEU A 105 -2.75 4.40 1.07
CA LEU A 105 -3.49 5.50 1.68
C LEU A 105 -4.51 5.00 2.71
N VAL A 106 -5.28 3.98 2.35
CA VAL A 106 -6.30 3.44 3.26
C VAL A 106 -5.65 2.79 4.47
N ALA A 107 -4.61 1.99 4.25
CA ALA A 107 -3.90 1.31 5.34
C ALA A 107 -3.33 2.30 6.34
N ASN A 108 -2.68 3.36 5.87
CA ASN A 108 -2.12 4.39 6.73
C ASN A 108 -3.23 5.15 7.49
N GLU A 109 -4.35 5.42 6.83
CA GLU A 109 -5.46 6.10 7.47
C GLU A 109 -6.06 5.27 8.60
N LEU A 110 -6.23 3.98 8.37
CA LEU A 110 -6.84 3.09 9.36
C LEU A 110 -5.93 2.80 10.55
N GLU A 111 -4.64 2.62 10.31
CA GLU A 111 -3.68 2.31 11.37
C GLU A 111 -2.36 3.05 11.15
N PRO A 112 -2.33 4.37 11.40
CA PRO A 112 -1.13 5.18 11.13
C PRO A 112 0.06 4.79 11.99
N ASP A 113 -0.15 4.14 13.14
CA ASP A 113 0.95 3.67 13.99
C ASP A 113 1.51 2.32 13.53
N VAL A 114 0.78 1.62 12.66
CA VAL A 114 1.17 0.30 12.17
C VAL A 114 1.95 0.41 10.87
N ILE A 115 1.56 1.33 10.00
CA ILE A 115 2.19 1.44 8.68
C ILE A 115 2.37 2.89 8.27
N THR A 116 3.56 3.19 7.76
CA THR A 116 3.85 4.47 7.09
C THR A 116 4.31 4.16 5.68
N TYR A 117 4.19 5.14 4.79
CA TYR A 117 4.61 4.96 3.40
C TYR A 117 5.51 6.11 2.95
N ALA A 118 6.30 5.83 1.93
CA ALA A 118 7.11 6.81 1.22
C ALA A 118 7.03 6.49 -0.27
N THR A 119 7.48 7.41 -1.11
CA THR A 119 7.27 7.26 -2.55
C THR A 119 8.27 8.07 -3.34
N ASP A 120 8.58 7.60 -4.55
CA ASP A 120 9.33 8.38 -5.53
C ASP A 120 8.43 9.43 -6.21
N GLY A 121 7.12 9.31 -6.06
CA GLY A 121 6.17 10.20 -6.70
C GLY A 121 5.97 11.51 -5.94
N ALA A 122 5.40 12.49 -6.64
CA ALA A 122 5.02 13.77 -6.06
C ALA A 122 3.54 13.74 -5.65
N GLU A 123 3.12 14.77 -4.92
CA GLU A 123 1.72 14.89 -4.52
C GLU A 123 0.78 14.82 -5.72
N SER A 124 1.14 15.45 -6.82
CA SER A 124 0.31 15.44 -8.03
C SER A 124 0.14 14.03 -8.60
N ASP A 125 1.12 13.15 -8.42
CA ASP A 125 1.01 11.75 -8.87
C ASP A 125 0.02 10.97 -8.02
N TRP A 126 -0.13 11.34 -6.76
CA TRP A 126 -1.00 10.66 -5.80
C TRP A 126 -2.41 11.23 -5.77
N GLN A 127 -2.61 12.42 -6.33
CA GLN A 127 -3.92 13.09 -6.25
C GLN A 127 -5.07 12.22 -6.79
N PRO A 128 -4.91 11.52 -7.93
CA PRO A 128 -5.99 10.64 -8.39
C PRO A 128 -6.34 9.56 -7.38
N ALA A 129 -5.35 9.01 -6.67
CA ALA A 129 -5.60 7.99 -5.65
C ALA A 129 -6.31 8.61 -4.43
N VAL A 130 -5.86 9.78 -3.99
CA VAL A 130 -6.50 10.49 -2.88
C VAL A 130 -7.97 10.77 -3.20
N ASP A 131 -8.25 11.29 -4.39
CA ASP A 131 -9.61 11.60 -4.81
C ASP A 131 -10.47 10.34 -4.86
N LEU A 132 -9.92 9.27 -5.41
CA LEU A 132 -10.65 8.01 -5.56
C LEU A 132 -10.97 7.39 -4.20
N VAL A 133 -10.00 7.35 -3.31
CA VAL A 133 -10.19 6.79 -1.96
C VAL A 133 -11.27 7.57 -1.21
N ASN A 134 -11.20 8.89 -1.25
CA ASN A 134 -12.15 9.72 -0.53
C ASN A 134 -13.57 9.56 -1.10
N LYS A 135 -13.68 9.41 -2.41
CA LYS A 135 -14.96 9.22 -3.06
C LYS A 135 -15.55 7.82 -2.80
N VAL A 136 -14.75 6.79 -2.98
CA VAL A 136 -15.22 5.39 -2.94
C VAL A 136 -15.39 4.91 -1.51
N CYS A 137 -14.45 5.27 -0.64
CA CYS A 137 -14.42 4.77 0.73
C CYS A 137 -15.03 5.74 1.73
N ASN A 138 -15.43 6.92 1.29
CA ASN A 138 -16.00 7.96 2.13
C ASN A 138 -15.05 8.31 3.29
N LEU A 139 -13.77 8.43 2.98
CA LEU A 139 -12.72 8.81 3.91
C LEU A 139 -12.28 10.24 3.61
N ASP A 140 -11.37 10.74 4.42
CA ASP A 140 -10.78 12.07 4.25
C ASP A 140 -9.26 11.93 4.36
N VAL A 141 -8.68 11.19 3.42
CA VAL A 141 -7.23 10.99 3.38
C VAL A 141 -6.56 12.14 2.66
N SER A 142 -5.28 12.32 2.97
CA SER A 142 -4.44 13.27 2.25
C SER A 142 -3.09 12.63 1.99
N PHE A 143 -2.36 13.20 1.04
CA PHE A 143 -1.00 12.75 0.72
C PHE A 143 -0.08 13.15 1.87
N ASN A 144 0.43 12.18 2.60
CA ASN A 144 1.25 12.44 3.79
C ASN A 144 2.31 11.35 3.94
N PRO A 145 3.26 11.28 2.99
CA PRO A 145 4.31 10.27 3.08
C PRO A 145 5.26 10.57 4.24
N ASN A 146 5.85 9.51 4.77
CA ASN A 146 6.82 9.59 5.84
C ASN A 146 8.17 9.13 5.29
N ASP A 147 9.12 10.03 5.26
CA ASP A 147 10.46 9.72 4.74
C ASP A 147 11.24 8.80 5.65
#